data_d1ab1332b9567039eac620b3192c4f94
#
_entry.id   d1ab1332b9567039eac620b3192c4f94
#
_cell.length_a   1.000
_cell.length_b   1.000
_cell.length_c   1.000
_cell.angle_alpha   90.00
_cell.angle_beta   90.00
_cell.angle_gamma   90.00
#
_symmetry.space_group_name_H-M   'P 1'
#
loop_
_entity.id
_entity.type
_entity.pdbx_description
1 polymer ?
#
loop_
_entity_poly.entity_id
_entity_poly.type
_entity_poly.pdbx_seq_one_letter_code
_entity_poly.pdbx_strand_id
1 'polypeptide(L)'
;GDVFGRVYEYFLMKLSMMGAGAQEGGELFTPPSLVQLIVNFIQPNHGIIHDPACGSGGMFVQTAHFIKDTEKKSVNEAITVYGTEYKSNTTRLAKMNLAIHGIEGKIANNNSFYSDPFELFGKCDFVMANPPCNVDKVDAKNKFLAEDQRLPFGAPLTGKGTIGNGNYLWIQYFMSYLNPTGRAGF
;
A
#
# COMPACT_ATOMS: atom_id res chain seq x y z
N GLY A 1 10.15 -23.58 9.54
CA GLY A 1 9.05 -22.62 9.55
C GLY A 1 9.55 -21.22 9.85
N ASP A 2 8.90 -20.22 9.31
CA ASP A 2 9.27 -18.82 9.46
C ASP A 2 8.96 -18.31 10.89
N VAL A 3 9.84 -18.63 11.84
CA VAL A 3 9.68 -18.23 13.24
C VAL A 3 9.90 -16.74 13.40
N PHE A 4 10.91 -16.16 12.73
CA PHE A 4 11.22 -14.74 12.83
C PHE A 4 10.10 -13.87 12.25
N GLY A 5 9.56 -14.25 11.10
CA GLY A 5 8.42 -13.56 10.50
C GLY A 5 7.21 -13.53 11.41
N ARG A 6 6.84 -14.65 12.02
CA ARG A 6 5.72 -14.74 12.97
C ARG A 6 5.93 -13.93 14.24
N VAL A 7 7.15 -13.94 14.78
CA VAL A 7 7.49 -13.11 15.95
C VAL A 7 7.39 -11.63 15.60
N TYR A 8 7.87 -11.23 14.42
CA TYR A 8 7.78 -9.85 13.98
C TYR A 8 6.34 -9.39 13.73
N GLU A 9 5.52 -10.22 13.10
CA GLU A 9 4.09 -9.94 12.91
C GLU A 9 3.36 -9.79 14.26
N TYR A 10 3.66 -10.65 15.23
CA TYR A 10 3.13 -10.51 16.58
C TYR A 10 3.56 -9.20 17.24
N PHE A 11 4.82 -8.82 17.08
CA PHE A 11 5.35 -7.56 17.61
C PHE A 11 4.66 -6.35 16.98
N LEU A 12 4.47 -6.33 15.67
CA LEU A 12 3.73 -5.26 14.97
C LEU A 12 2.29 -5.15 15.48
N MET A 13 1.62 -6.29 15.66
CA MET A 13 0.27 -6.33 16.21
C MET A 13 0.24 -5.72 17.62
N LYS A 14 1.18 -6.06 18.48
CA LYS A 14 1.28 -5.51 19.83
C LYS A 14 1.57 -4.01 19.84
N LEU A 15 2.47 -3.54 18.99
CA LEU A 15 2.74 -2.11 18.82
C LEU A 15 1.48 -1.33 18.42
N SER A 16 0.67 -1.88 17.51
CA SER A 16 -0.57 -1.24 17.09
C SER A 16 -1.60 -1.12 18.21
N MET A 17 -1.60 -2.06 19.16
CA MET A 17 -2.49 -2.04 20.33
C MET A 17 -2.00 -1.11 21.43
N MET A 18 -0.70 -0.86 21.52
CA MET A 18 -0.07 -0.06 22.59
C MET A 18 0.08 1.42 22.23
N GLY A 19 -0.12 1.79 20.98
CA GLY A 19 -0.03 3.18 20.52
C GLY A 19 -1.04 4.06 21.23
N ALA A 20 -0.59 5.25 21.66
CA ALA A 20 -1.36 6.20 22.45
C ALA A 20 -2.47 6.88 21.63
N GLY A 21 -3.41 6.12 21.19
CA GLY A 21 -4.57 6.52 20.40
C GLY A 21 -4.91 5.43 19.41
N ALA A 22 -6.08 4.82 19.59
CA ALA A 22 -6.60 3.77 18.72
C ALA A 22 -6.65 4.19 17.21
N GLN A 23 -6.57 5.49 16.92
CA GLN A 23 -6.54 6.02 15.57
C GLN A 23 -5.16 5.90 14.89
N GLU A 24 -4.07 6.01 15.64
CA GLU A 24 -2.72 5.86 15.07
C GLU A 24 -2.29 4.40 14.93
N GLY A 25 -2.75 3.53 15.81
CA GLY A 25 -2.44 2.10 15.78
C GLY A 25 -3.12 1.35 14.64
N GLY A 26 -4.34 1.73 14.28
CA GLY A 26 -5.10 1.12 13.19
C GLY A 26 -4.51 1.36 11.80
N GLU A 27 -3.75 2.45 11.62
CA GLU A 27 -3.05 2.74 10.37
C GLU A 27 -1.75 1.93 10.20
N LEU A 28 -1.19 1.42 11.29
CA LEU A 28 0.06 0.67 11.29
C LEU A 28 -0.11 -0.79 10.89
N PHE A 29 -1.25 -1.38 11.23
CA PHE A 29 -1.46 -2.81 11.14
C PHE A 29 -2.85 -3.15 10.63
N THR A 30 -2.91 -3.73 9.43
CA THR A 30 -4.14 -4.31 8.89
C THR A 30 -4.25 -5.77 9.35
N PRO A 31 -5.39 -6.21 9.90
CA PRO A 31 -5.56 -7.59 10.33
C PRO A 31 -5.23 -8.60 9.23
N PRO A 32 -4.41 -9.64 9.50
CA PRO A 32 -4.03 -10.61 8.48
C PRO A 32 -5.19 -11.27 7.75
N SER A 33 -6.31 -11.50 8.42
CA SER A 33 -7.51 -12.08 7.83
C SER A 33 -8.11 -11.21 6.73
N LEU A 34 -8.12 -9.90 6.90
CA LEU A 34 -8.60 -8.95 5.89
C LEU A 34 -7.64 -8.91 4.70
N VAL A 35 -6.35 -8.86 4.97
CA VAL A 35 -5.33 -8.88 3.93
C VAL A 35 -5.38 -10.18 3.12
N GLN A 36 -5.53 -11.33 3.79
CA GLN A 36 -5.69 -12.63 3.14
C GLN A 36 -6.94 -12.68 2.25
N LEU A 37 -8.03 -12.07 2.68
CA LEU A 37 -9.24 -11.98 1.87
C LEU A 37 -8.96 -11.25 0.55
N ILE A 38 -8.35 -10.08 0.61
CA ILE A 38 -7.98 -9.29 -0.58
C ILE A 38 -7.04 -10.11 -1.48
N VAL A 39 -6.00 -10.69 -0.93
CA VAL A 39 -5.02 -11.51 -1.66
C VAL A 39 -5.68 -12.70 -2.34
N ASN A 40 -6.59 -13.40 -1.66
CA ASN A 40 -7.29 -14.54 -2.23
C ASN A 40 -8.22 -14.16 -3.40
N PHE A 41 -8.84 -12.98 -3.33
CA PHE A 41 -9.66 -12.48 -4.44
C PHE A 41 -8.83 -12.05 -5.65
N ILE A 42 -7.73 -11.37 -5.41
CA ILE A 42 -6.93 -10.75 -6.46
C ILE A 42 -5.94 -11.72 -7.08
N GLN A 43 -5.41 -12.67 -6.28
CA GLN A 43 -4.42 -13.66 -6.69
C GLN A 43 -3.15 -13.03 -7.31
N PRO A 44 -2.40 -12.22 -6.53
CA PRO A 44 -1.24 -11.46 -7.01
C PRO A 44 -0.01 -12.37 -7.20
N ASN A 45 0.05 -13.08 -8.30
CA ASN A 45 0.99 -14.17 -8.53
C ASN A 45 2.14 -13.83 -9.49
N HIS A 46 2.19 -12.62 -10.04
CA HIS A 46 3.23 -12.22 -10.99
C HIS A 46 3.39 -10.70 -11.10
N GLY A 47 4.53 -10.27 -11.60
CA GLY A 47 4.75 -8.89 -12.08
C GLY A 47 4.94 -7.86 -10.98
N ILE A 48 4.51 -6.64 -11.27
CA ILE A 48 4.67 -5.47 -10.40
C ILE A 48 3.46 -5.34 -9.49
N ILE A 49 3.73 -5.31 -8.17
CA ILE A 49 2.73 -5.07 -7.13
C ILE A 49 3.04 -3.75 -6.44
N HIS A 50 2.06 -2.88 -6.36
CA HIS A 50 2.19 -1.58 -5.71
C HIS A 50 1.15 -1.39 -4.61
N ASP A 51 1.62 -0.86 -3.48
CA ASP A 51 0.80 -0.36 -2.38
C ASP A 51 1.18 1.09 -2.07
N PRO A 52 0.39 2.07 -2.52
CA PRO A 52 0.69 3.49 -2.32
C PRO A 52 0.41 4.02 -0.90
N ALA A 53 -0.06 3.17 -0.01
CA ALA A 53 -0.30 3.45 1.41
C ALA A 53 0.06 2.21 2.24
N CYS A 54 1.31 1.74 2.12
CA CYS A 54 1.66 0.37 2.48
C CYS A 54 1.73 0.09 3.99
N GLY A 55 1.68 1.11 4.83
CA GLY A 55 1.84 0.91 6.26
C GLY A 55 3.10 0.12 6.59
N SER A 56 2.99 -0.88 7.42
CA SER A 56 4.10 -1.78 7.77
C SER A 56 4.38 -2.89 6.73
N GLY A 57 3.71 -2.88 5.58
CA GLY A 57 3.95 -3.83 4.49
C GLY A 57 3.18 -5.15 4.58
N GLY A 58 2.10 -5.19 5.34
CA GLY A 58 1.30 -6.41 5.55
C GLY A 58 0.75 -7.02 4.26
N MET A 59 0.34 -6.21 3.27
CA MET A 59 -0.11 -6.69 1.96
C MET A 59 1.00 -7.48 1.24
N PHE A 60 2.23 -7.02 1.30
CA PHE A 60 3.37 -7.69 0.66
C PHE A 60 3.70 -9.02 1.33
N VAL A 61 3.64 -9.08 2.65
CA VAL A 61 3.90 -10.29 3.42
C VAL A 61 2.87 -11.38 3.11
N GLN A 62 1.59 -11.03 3.11
CA GLN A 62 0.53 -11.99 2.79
C GLN A 62 0.57 -12.41 1.31
N THR A 63 0.95 -11.52 0.42
CA THR A 63 1.21 -11.87 -0.99
C THR A 63 2.35 -12.87 -1.11
N ALA A 64 3.43 -12.69 -0.36
CA ALA A 64 4.54 -13.63 -0.34
C ALA A 64 4.12 -15.01 0.17
N HIS A 65 3.31 -15.08 1.22
CA HIS A 65 2.74 -16.34 1.70
C HIS A 65 1.86 -17.01 0.65
N PHE A 66 1.00 -16.25 -0.01
CA PHE A 66 0.16 -16.75 -1.10
C PHE A 66 0.98 -17.37 -2.24
N ILE A 67 2.01 -16.68 -2.71
CA ILE A 67 2.87 -17.18 -3.79
C ILE A 67 3.60 -18.45 -3.37
N LYS A 68 4.15 -18.48 -2.17
CA LYS A 68 4.85 -19.64 -1.63
C LYS A 68 3.95 -20.87 -1.53
N ASP A 69 2.69 -20.67 -1.13
CA ASP A 69 1.73 -21.74 -0.91
C ASP A 69 1.09 -22.24 -2.21
N THR A 70 0.86 -21.37 -3.19
CA THR A 70 0.09 -21.67 -4.39
C THR A 70 0.92 -21.87 -5.66
N GLU A 71 1.97 -21.04 -5.86
CA GLU A 71 2.70 -21.00 -7.12
C GLU A 71 3.98 -21.86 -7.12
N LYS A 72 4.42 -22.36 -5.99
CA LYS A 72 5.65 -23.14 -5.81
C LYS A 72 6.91 -22.45 -6.39
N LYS A 73 6.88 -21.13 -6.45
CA LYS A 73 7.98 -20.28 -6.90
C LYS A 73 8.55 -19.48 -5.74
N SER A 74 9.80 -19.04 -5.87
CA SER A 74 10.35 -18.02 -5.00
C SER A 74 9.60 -16.71 -5.21
N VAL A 75 9.33 -15.99 -4.12
CA VAL A 75 8.61 -14.71 -4.16
C VAL A 75 9.30 -13.71 -5.11
N ASN A 76 10.62 -13.61 -5.02
CA ASN A 76 11.40 -12.64 -5.79
C ASN A 76 11.52 -12.99 -7.28
N GLU A 77 11.31 -14.25 -7.65
CA GLU A 77 11.17 -14.66 -9.05
C GLU A 77 9.78 -14.31 -9.62
N ALA A 78 8.76 -14.35 -8.77
CA ALA A 78 7.38 -14.14 -9.21
C ALA A 78 7.00 -12.67 -9.30
N ILE A 79 7.38 -11.85 -8.31
CA ILE A 79 6.91 -10.47 -8.15
C ILE A 79 8.03 -9.49 -7.82
N THR A 80 7.76 -8.22 -8.11
CA THR A 80 8.52 -7.06 -7.61
C THR A 80 7.56 -6.14 -6.87
N VAL A 81 7.88 -5.77 -5.63
CA VAL A 81 7.00 -4.95 -4.81
C VAL A 81 7.50 -3.52 -4.66
N TYR A 82 6.55 -2.59 -4.71
CA TYR A 82 6.79 -1.17 -4.48
C TYR A 82 5.77 -0.65 -3.47
N GLY A 83 6.24 0.01 -2.42
CA GLY A 83 5.37 0.61 -1.42
C GLY A 83 5.72 2.08 -1.17
N THR A 84 4.70 2.86 -0.87
CA THR A 84 4.86 4.25 -0.42
C THR A 84 4.16 4.41 0.92
N GLU A 85 4.86 5.00 1.88
CA GLU A 85 4.34 5.25 3.21
C GLU A 85 4.73 6.66 3.67
N TYR A 86 3.76 7.38 4.20
CA TYR A 86 3.95 8.77 4.64
C TYR A 86 4.76 8.90 5.93
N LYS A 87 4.49 8.01 6.92
CA LYS A 87 5.13 8.08 8.24
C LYS A 87 6.52 7.43 8.20
N SER A 88 7.56 8.18 8.57
CA SER A 88 8.95 7.72 8.53
C SER A 88 9.20 6.47 9.39
N ASN A 89 8.66 6.42 10.61
CA ASN A 89 8.82 5.26 11.47
C ASN A 89 8.15 4.02 10.89
N THR A 90 6.95 4.17 10.33
CA THR A 90 6.21 3.08 9.68
C THR A 90 6.93 2.60 8.41
N THR A 91 7.52 3.52 7.64
CA THR A 91 8.38 3.17 6.49
C THR A 91 9.55 2.27 6.90
N ARG A 92 10.19 2.55 8.03
CA ARG A 92 11.28 1.71 8.56
C ARG A 92 10.78 0.32 8.94
N LEU A 93 9.61 0.23 9.59
CA LEU A 93 8.98 -1.04 9.94
C LEU A 93 8.63 -1.85 8.68
N ALA A 94 8.13 -1.20 7.63
CA ALA A 94 7.86 -1.86 6.35
C ALA A 94 9.15 -2.44 5.73
N LYS A 95 10.23 -1.67 5.69
CA LYS A 95 11.52 -2.15 5.18
C LYS A 95 12.05 -3.34 5.98
N MET A 96 11.95 -3.29 7.31
CA MET A 96 12.33 -4.42 8.16
C MET A 96 11.44 -5.64 7.89
N ASN A 97 10.15 -5.43 7.71
CA ASN A 97 9.18 -6.51 7.45
C ASN A 97 9.52 -7.24 6.13
N LEU A 98 9.80 -6.50 5.07
CA LEU A 98 10.26 -7.09 3.81
C LEU A 98 11.57 -7.89 4.00
N ALA A 99 12.55 -7.31 4.68
CA ALA A 99 13.83 -7.97 4.91
C ALA A 99 13.70 -9.28 5.71
N ILE A 100 12.90 -9.27 6.78
CA ILE A 100 12.66 -10.46 7.62
C ILE A 100 11.98 -11.57 6.83
N HIS A 101 11.08 -11.24 5.92
CA HIS A 101 10.37 -12.21 5.08
C HIS A 101 11.10 -12.53 3.76
N GLY A 102 12.29 -11.98 3.55
CA GLY A 102 13.08 -12.23 2.34
C GLY A 102 12.45 -11.70 1.06
N ILE A 103 11.66 -10.63 1.15
CA ILE A 103 10.99 -10.01 0.01
C ILE A 103 11.85 -8.86 -0.52
N GLU A 104 12.28 -8.95 -1.76
CA GLU A 104 12.93 -7.85 -2.47
C GLU A 104 11.88 -6.82 -2.90
N GLY A 105 12.11 -5.56 -2.52
CA GLY A 105 11.20 -4.48 -2.86
C GLY A 105 11.74 -3.11 -2.49
N LYS A 106 11.04 -2.09 -2.93
CA LYS A 106 11.36 -0.69 -2.66
C LYS A 106 10.24 -0.03 -1.88
N ILE A 107 10.59 0.60 -0.76
CA ILE A 107 9.68 1.38 0.06
C ILE A 107 10.17 2.82 0.11
N ALA A 108 9.34 3.75 -0.34
CA ALA A 108 9.61 5.18 -0.28
C ALA A 108 8.87 5.83 0.89
N ASN A 109 9.54 6.75 1.57
CA ASN A 109 8.91 7.59 2.59
C ASN A 109 8.38 8.88 1.96
N ASN A 110 7.17 8.84 1.45
CA ASN A 110 6.54 9.94 0.72
C ASN A 110 5.04 9.99 0.98
N ASN A 111 4.44 11.16 0.79
CA ASN A 111 3.00 11.31 0.76
C ASN A 111 2.48 11.11 -0.67
N SER A 112 1.69 10.06 -0.88
CA SER A 112 1.16 9.70 -2.19
C SER A 112 0.25 10.74 -2.82
N PHE A 113 -0.35 11.64 -2.03
CA PHE A 113 -1.12 12.75 -2.58
C PHE A 113 -0.25 13.77 -3.32
N TYR A 114 1.02 13.90 -2.93
CA TYR A 114 1.91 14.95 -3.41
C TYR A 114 3.16 14.43 -4.11
N SER A 115 3.25 13.11 -4.32
CA SER A 115 4.40 12.50 -4.98
C SER A 115 4.08 11.13 -5.57
N ASP A 116 4.82 10.76 -6.60
CA ASP A 116 4.78 9.45 -7.23
C ASP A 116 6.23 8.95 -7.46
N PRO A 117 6.90 8.50 -6.39
CA PRO A 117 8.35 8.29 -6.40
C PRO A 117 8.83 7.20 -7.35
N PHE A 118 7.98 6.25 -7.72
CA PHE A 118 8.35 5.13 -8.58
C PHE A 118 7.82 5.25 -10.02
N GLU A 119 7.00 6.26 -10.29
CA GLU A 119 6.45 6.54 -11.62
C GLU A 119 5.82 5.31 -12.29
N LEU A 120 4.94 4.64 -11.54
CA LEU A 120 4.33 3.37 -11.96
C LEU A 120 2.99 3.51 -12.70
N PHE A 121 2.67 4.69 -13.19
CA PHE A 121 1.45 4.93 -13.97
C PHE A 121 1.30 3.91 -15.10
N GLY A 122 0.20 3.16 -15.11
CA GLY A 122 -0.12 2.16 -16.13
C GLY A 122 0.78 0.92 -16.16
N LYS A 123 1.62 0.70 -15.13
CA LYS A 123 2.64 -0.35 -15.13
C LYS A 123 2.36 -1.51 -14.19
N CYS A 124 1.43 -1.37 -13.23
CA CYS A 124 1.23 -2.37 -12.20
C CYS A 124 0.31 -3.50 -12.67
N ASP A 125 0.72 -4.72 -12.40
CA ASP A 125 -0.12 -5.91 -12.55
C ASP A 125 -1.15 -6.00 -11.42
N PHE A 126 -0.77 -5.57 -10.22
CA PHE A 126 -1.64 -5.54 -9.06
C PHE A 126 -1.40 -4.27 -8.24
N VAL A 127 -2.50 -3.69 -7.77
CA VAL A 127 -2.49 -2.62 -6.76
C VAL A 127 -3.32 -3.10 -5.59
N MET A 128 -2.72 -3.14 -4.41
CA MET A 128 -3.39 -3.62 -3.20
C MET A 128 -3.08 -2.68 -2.05
N ALA A 129 -4.11 -2.16 -1.42
CA ALA A 129 -3.95 -1.21 -0.34
C ALA A 129 -5.10 -1.27 0.67
N ASN A 130 -4.80 -0.87 1.90
CA ASN A 130 -5.77 -0.42 2.86
C ASN A 130 -5.46 1.05 3.18
N PRO A 131 -5.88 1.99 2.33
CA PRO A 131 -5.52 3.39 2.49
C PRO A 131 -6.23 4.02 3.68
N PRO A 132 -5.68 5.09 4.26
CA PRO A 132 -6.37 5.83 5.31
C PRO A 132 -7.64 6.46 4.75
N CYS A 133 -8.79 6.12 5.37
CA CYS A 133 -10.08 6.66 4.98
C CYS A 133 -10.30 8.07 5.52
N ASN A 134 -11.09 8.85 4.81
CA ASN A 134 -11.58 10.16 5.24
C ASN A 134 -10.45 11.18 5.57
N VAL A 135 -9.34 11.09 4.86
CA VAL A 135 -8.30 12.11 4.99
C VAL A 135 -8.84 13.45 4.53
N ASP A 136 -8.84 14.40 5.44
CA ASP A 136 -9.26 15.78 5.16
C ASP A 136 -8.04 16.70 4.90
N LYS A 137 -8.33 17.94 4.53
CA LYS A 137 -7.31 19.00 4.34
C LYS A 137 -6.21 18.65 3.34
N VAL A 138 -6.54 17.82 2.34
CA VAL A 138 -5.62 17.61 1.22
C VAL A 138 -5.48 18.92 0.45
N ASP A 139 -4.25 19.37 0.25
CA ASP A 139 -3.95 20.66 -0.38
C ASP A 139 -4.23 20.65 -1.89
N ALA A 140 -5.39 21.16 -2.28
CA ALA A 140 -5.79 21.27 -3.68
C ALA A 140 -4.92 22.19 -4.52
N LYS A 141 -4.16 23.10 -3.86
CA LYS A 141 -3.26 24.06 -4.53
C LYS A 141 -1.85 23.51 -4.72
N ASN A 142 -1.57 22.35 -4.18
CA ASN A 142 -0.28 21.70 -4.40
C ASN A 142 -0.06 21.47 -5.89
N LYS A 143 1.07 21.97 -6.41
CA LYS A 143 1.37 21.93 -7.84
C LYS A 143 1.40 20.49 -8.38
N PHE A 144 2.01 19.57 -7.65
CA PHE A 144 2.08 18.16 -8.08
C PHE A 144 0.68 17.56 -8.20
N LEU A 145 -0.17 17.76 -7.18
CA LEU A 145 -1.55 17.25 -7.19
C LEU A 145 -2.39 17.87 -8.31
N ALA A 146 -2.24 19.16 -8.55
CA ALA A 146 -3.00 19.86 -9.60
C ALA A 146 -2.68 19.38 -11.03
N GLU A 147 -1.44 18.90 -11.25
CA GLU A 147 -0.95 18.43 -12.54
C GLU A 147 -0.84 16.89 -12.60
N ASP A 148 -1.40 16.18 -11.61
CA ASP A 148 -1.20 14.74 -11.43
C ASP A 148 -1.95 13.93 -12.50
N GLN A 149 -1.19 13.25 -13.37
CA GLN A 149 -1.74 12.36 -14.39
C GLN A 149 -2.53 11.17 -13.83
N ARG A 150 -2.32 10.82 -12.55
CA ARG A 150 -3.07 9.76 -11.87
C ARG A 150 -4.51 10.16 -11.51
N LEU A 151 -4.88 11.42 -11.75
CA LEU A 151 -6.21 11.95 -11.48
C LEU A 151 -6.98 12.25 -12.79
N PRO A 152 -7.40 11.23 -13.55
CA PRO A 152 -8.06 11.43 -14.84
C PRO A 152 -9.41 12.14 -14.73
N PHE A 153 -10.06 12.09 -13.57
CA PHE A 153 -11.32 12.79 -13.29
C PHE A 153 -11.12 14.09 -12.48
N GLY A 154 -9.86 14.49 -12.28
CA GLY A 154 -9.50 15.67 -11.50
C GLY A 154 -9.63 15.48 -9.98
N ALA A 155 -9.32 16.55 -9.24
CA ALA A 155 -9.48 16.58 -7.81
C ALA A 155 -10.96 16.75 -7.42
N PRO A 156 -11.46 16.02 -6.39
CA PRO A 156 -12.85 16.12 -5.96
C PRO A 156 -13.08 17.39 -5.11
N LEU A 157 -13.14 18.53 -5.78
CA LEU A 157 -13.29 19.82 -5.13
C LEU A 157 -14.70 20.04 -4.59
N THR A 158 -14.79 20.58 -3.39
CA THR A 158 -16.02 21.11 -2.82
C THR A 158 -16.37 22.45 -3.44
N GLY A 159 -17.57 22.97 -3.19
CA GLY A 159 -17.97 24.30 -3.64
C GLY A 159 -17.09 25.45 -3.11
N LYS A 160 -16.22 25.17 -2.14
CA LYS A 160 -15.22 26.11 -1.61
C LYS A 160 -13.83 25.97 -2.25
N GLY A 161 -13.68 25.11 -3.27
CA GLY A 161 -12.42 24.86 -3.95
C GLY A 161 -11.38 24.09 -3.12
N THR A 162 -11.82 23.33 -2.12
CA THR A 162 -10.98 22.48 -1.27
C THR A 162 -11.31 21.00 -1.52
N ILE A 163 -10.37 20.11 -1.26
CA ILE A 163 -10.63 18.66 -1.28
C ILE A 163 -11.22 18.29 0.07
N GLY A 164 -12.50 17.93 0.07
CA GLY A 164 -13.21 17.59 1.30
C GLY A 164 -12.91 16.19 1.83
N ASN A 165 -12.45 15.28 0.97
CA ASN A 165 -12.18 13.89 1.34
C ASN A 165 -11.22 13.23 0.35
N GLY A 166 -10.18 12.61 0.86
CA GLY A 166 -9.14 11.95 0.06
C GLY A 166 -9.54 10.61 -0.57
N ASN A 167 -10.68 10.03 -0.23
CA ASN A 167 -11.05 8.68 -0.69
C ASN A 167 -11.14 8.60 -2.22
N TYR A 168 -11.67 9.62 -2.87
CA TYR A 168 -11.77 9.66 -4.33
C TYR A 168 -10.42 9.83 -5.04
N LEU A 169 -9.41 10.35 -4.35
CA LEU A 169 -8.03 10.37 -4.86
C LEU A 169 -7.46 8.96 -4.87
N TRP A 170 -7.62 8.21 -3.79
CA TRP A 170 -7.14 6.83 -3.70
C TRP A 170 -7.71 5.94 -4.81
N ILE A 171 -9.00 6.00 -5.07
CA ILE A 171 -9.65 5.21 -6.13
C ILE A 171 -9.03 5.52 -7.49
N GLN A 172 -8.81 6.79 -7.80
CA GLN A 172 -8.18 7.21 -9.05
C GLN A 172 -6.72 6.72 -9.15
N TYR A 173 -5.95 6.82 -8.06
CA TYR A 173 -4.58 6.32 -8.04
C TYR A 173 -4.53 4.82 -8.32
N PHE A 174 -5.37 4.02 -7.66
CA PHE A 174 -5.40 2.57 -7.86
C PHE A 174 -5.68 2.22 -9.31
N MET A 175 -6.68 2.83 -9.89
CA MET A 175 -7.02 2.62 -11.30
C MET A 175 -5.89 3.05 -12.24
N SER A 176 -5.29 4.20 -11.98
CA SER A 176 -4.25 4.79 -12.85
C SER A 176 -2.92 4.04 -12.84
N TYR A 177 -2.60 3.36 -11.74
CA TYR A 177 -1.40 2.52 -11.66
C TYR A 177 -1.54 1.21 -12.44
N LEU A 178 -2.76 0.71 -12.67
CA LEU A 178 -2.95 -0.58 -13.33
C LEU A 178 -2.56 -0.55 -14.81
N ASN A 179 -1.90 -1.61 -15.25
CA ASN A 179 -1.79 -1.93 -16.67
C ASN A 179 -3.14 -2.47 -17.21
N PRO A 180 -3.28 -2.67 -18.54
CA PRO A 180 -4.57 -3.07 -19.14
C PRO A 180 -5.17 -4.37 -18.60
N THR A 181 -4.38 -5.27 -18.03
CA THR A 181 -4.84 -6.55 -17.46
C THR A 181 -4.71 -6.62 -15.95
N GLY A 182 -4.33 -5.51 -15.32
CA GLY A 182 -4.11 -5.43 -13.89
C GLY A 182 -5.38 -5.48 -13.05
N ARG A 183 -5.22 -5.80 -11.78
CA ARG A 183 -6.30 -5.89 -10.79
C ARG A 183 -5.97 -5.05 -9.55
N ALA A 184 -6.97 -4.39 -9.01
CA ALA A 184 -6.86 -3.64 -7.76
C ALA A 184 -7.80 -4.23 -6.69
N GLY A 185 -7.31 -4.26 -5.44
CA GLY A 185 -8.09 -4.64 -4.27
C GLY A 185 -7.80 -3.71 -3.08
N PHE A 186 -8.86 -3.23 -2.45
CA PHE A 186 -8.77 -2.28 -1.35
C PHE A 186 -10.04 -2.27 -0.48
#